data_c766aee8165daade177fa8a0ea036eaa
#
_entry.id   c766aee8165daade177fa8a0ea036eaa
#
_cell.length_a   1.000
_cell.length_b   1.000
_cell.length_c   1.000
_cell.angle_alpha   90.00
_cell.angle_beta   90.00
_cell.angle_gamma   90.00
#
_symmetry.space_group_name_H-M   'P 1'
#
loop_
_entity.id
_entity.type
_entity.pdbx_description
1 polymer ?
#
loop_
_entity_poly.entity_id
_entity_poly.type
_entity_poly.pdbx_seq_one_letter_code
_entity_poly.pdbx_strand_id
1 'polypeptide(L)'
;MDSDANLMMIVGFWLIEPKLTLAELTERIRTALLAYPRFVQKVVEDDAGAAWVDDEAFDIGHHVTREVLRHRHGETALDTFKRRVAELATQPLDPSRPRWQFHLAEDLDGAQSAMICRI
;
A
#
# COMPACT_ATOMS: atom_id res chain seq x y z
N MET A 1 -19.80 7.95 16.31
CA MET A 1 -18.83 7.82 15.98
C MET A 1 -18.46 7.31 15.11
N ASP A 2 -18.10 7.38 14.92
CA ASP A 2 -17.88 6.79 14.08
C ASP A 2 -16.84 6.00 14.07
N SER A 3 -17.09 4.95 13.86
CA SER A 3 -16.10 3.97 13.76
C SER A 3 -15.03 4.30 12.78
N ASP A 4 -15.32 5.18 11.92
CA ASP A 4 -14.32 5.63 10.95
C ASP A 4 -13.15 6.30 11.61
N ALA A 5 -13.40 6.98 12.70
CA ALA A 5 -12.35 7.61 13.46
C ALA A 5 -11.38 6.60 14.04
N ASN A 6 -11.78 5.34 14.11
CA ASN A 6 -10.95 4.29 14.68
C ASN A 6 -10.10 3.56 13.62
N LEU A 7 -10.31 3.88 12.37
CA LEU A 7 -9.52 3.28 11.30
C LEU A 7 -8.19 4.00 11.22
N MET A 8 -7.29 3.58 12.07
CA MET A 8 -5.96 4.15 12.09
C MET A 8 -5.14 3.50 10.99
N MET A 9 -5.09 4.19 9.87
CA MET A 9 -4.24 3.78 8.77
C MET A 9 -2.87 4.41 8.96
N ILE A 10 -1.85 3.58 8.96
CA ILE A 10 -0.48 4.04 9.03
C ILE A 10 0.04 4.19 7.61
N VAL A 11 0.62 5.33 7.32
CA VAL A 11 1.22 5.61 6.01
C VAL A 11 2.70 5.89 6.21
N GLY A 12 3.52 5.10 5.53
CA GLY A 12 4.96 5.32 5.50
C GLY A 12 5.44 5.42 4.07
N PHE A 13 6.57 6.05 3.86
CA PHE A 13 7.16 6.11 2.53
C PHE A 13 8.68 6.03 2.61
N TRP A 14 9.28 5.55 1.51
CA TRP A 14 10.73 5.37 1.42
C TRP A 14 11.21 5.73 0.03
N LEU A 15 12.41 6.28 -0.02
CA LEU A 15 13.14 6.42 -1.26
C LEU A 15 14.12 5.25 -1.31
N ILE A 16 14.18 4.55 -2.42
CA ILE A 16 14.93 3.31 -2.55
C ILE A 16 15.98 3.45 -3.66
N GLU A 17 17.22 3.15 -3.31
CA GLU A 17 18.34 3.18 -4.25
C GLU A 17 19.17 1.91 -4.07
N PRO A 18 19.53 1.21 -5.16
CA PRO A 18 19.18 1.46 -6.55
C PRO A 18 17.69 1.21 -6.80
N LYS A 19 17.23 1.56 -8.01
CA LYS A 19 15.82 1.42 -8.36
C LYS A 19 15.36 -0.02 -8.24
N LEU A 20 14.12 -0.17 -7.81
CA LEU A 20 13.47 -1.46 -7.60
C LEU A 20 12.30 -1.57 -8.58
N THR A 21 12.16 -2.72 -9.23
CA THR A 21 11.01 -2.95 -10.11
C THR A 21 9.82 -3.47 -9.31
N LEU A 22 8.62 -3.32 -9.87
CA LEU A 22 7.42 -3.84 -9.24
C LEU A 22 7.51 -5.36 -9.05
N ALA A 23 8.07 -6.08 -10.01
CA ALA A 23 8.25 -7.52 -9.92
C ALA A 23 9.16 -7.89 -8.74
N GLU A 24 10.26 -7.16 -8.56
CA GLU A 24 11.18 -7.39 -7.44
C GLU A 24 10.51 -7.11 -6.11
N LEU A 25 9.76 -6.02 -6.01
CA LEU A 25 9.03 -5.70 -4.79
C LEU A 25 8.00 -6.76 -4.48
N THR A 26 7.23 -7.19 -5.49
CA THR A 26 6.21 -8.22 -5.32
C THR A 26 6.81 -9.50 -4.76
N GLU A 27 7.97 -9.94 -5.28
CA GLU A 27 8.61 -11.15 -4.79
C GLU A 27 9.13 -11.00 -3.36
N ARG A 28 9.66 -9.85 -3.02
CA ARG A 28 10.12 -9.60 -1.65
C ARG A 28 8.97 -9.64 -0.66
N ILE A 29 7.84 -9.06 -1.03
CA ILE A 29 6.64 -9.06 -0.18
C ILE A 29 6.08 -10.46 -0.07
N ARG A 30 6.01 -11.19 -1.18
CA ARG A 30 5.55 -12.58 -1.17
C ARG A 30 6.38 -13.41 -0.20
N THR A 31 7.68 -13.27 -0.24
CA THR A 31 8.58 -14.05 0.60
C THR A 31 8.53 -13.61 2.06
N ALA A 32 8.47 -12.29 2.30
CA ALA A 32 8.61 -11.75 3.66
C ALA A 32 7.29 -11.70 4.42
N LEU A 33 6.20 -11.28 3.76
CA LEU A 33 4.95 -11.01 4.46
C LEU A 33 3.94 -12.13 4.36
N LEU A 34 3.85 -12.82 3.22
CA LEU A 34 2.81 -13.81 3.04
C LEU A 34 3.06 -15.10 3.82
N ALA A 35 4.21 -15.19 4.48
CA ALA A 35 4.46 -16.22 5.48
C ALA A 35 3.62 -16.02 6.74
N TYR A 36 3.10 -14.81 6.96
CA TYR A 36 2.28 -14.48 8.13
C TYR A 36 0.81 -14.47 7.73
N PRO A 37 -0.03 -15.30 8.37
CA PRO A 37 -1.43 -15.46 7.95
C PRO A 37 -2.23 -14.15 7.91
N ARG A 38 -1.92 -13.19 8.78
CA ARG A 38 -2.67 -11.93 8.84
C ARG A 38 -2.63 -11.12 7.54
N PHE A 39 -1.59 -11.29 6.74
CA PHE A 39 -1.47 -10.54 5.49
C PHE A 39 -2.36 -11.09 4.37
N VAL A 40 -2.95 -12.27 4.56
CA VAL A 40 -3.90 -12.84 3.60
C VAL A 40 -5.29 -12.98 4.23
N GLN A 41 -5.51 -12.41 5.40
CA GLN A 41 -6.78 -12.46 6.11
C GLN A 41 -7.48 -11.13 6.10
N LYS A 42 -8.80 -11.17 6.06
CA LYS A 42 -9.66 -10.01 6.18
C LYS A 42 -10.52 -10.14 7.43
N VAL A 43 -11.09 -9.02 7.87
CA VAL A 43 -11.97 -9.00 9.03
C VAL A 43 -13.41 -9.11 8.55
N VAL A 44 -14.15 -10.06 9.12
CA VAL A 44 -15.58 -10.21 8.90
C VAL A 44 -16.29 -9.95 10.21
N GLU A 45 -17.29 -9.10 10.18
CA GLU A 45 -18.10 -8.78 11.36
C GLU A 45 -19.49 -9.37 11.20
N ASP A 46 -20.01 -9.92 12.28
CA ASP A 46 -21.37 -10.42 12.38
C ASP A 46 -21.94 -10.10 13.77
N ASP A 47 -23.11 -10.66 14.09
CA ASP A 47 -23.76 -10.42 15.38
C ASP A 47 -22.94 -10.93 16.56
N ALA A 48 -22.05 -11.87 16.33
CA ALA A 48 -21.19 -12.42 17.39
C ALA A 48 -19.90 -11.63 17.57
N GLY A 49 -19.61 -10.66 16.69
CA GLY A 49 -18.41 -9.84 16.77
C GLY A 49 -17.57 -9.94 15.49
N ALA A 50 -16.31 -9.58 15.60
CA ALA A 50 -15.37 -9.56 14.48
C ALA A 50 -14.46 -10.78 14.51
N ALA A 51 -14.12 -11.29 13.34
CA ALA A 51 -13.22 -12.43 13.21
C ALA A 51 -12.29 -12.24 12.01
N TRP A 52 -11.09 -12.77 12.13
CA TRP A 52 -10.14 -12.86 11.01
C TRP A 52 -10.44 -14.11 10.21
N VAL A 53 -10.64 -13.95 8.92
CA VAL A 53 -10.87 -15.10 8.03
C VAL A 53 -9.96 -14.98 6.82
N ASP A 54 -9.61 -16.11 6.23
CA ASP A 54 -8.80 -16.11 5.04
C ASP A 54 -9.55 -15.44 3.89
N ASP A 55 -8.85 -14.62 3.13
CA ASP A 55 -9.41 -14.02 1.92
C ASP A 55 -9.18 -15.00 0.76
N GLU A 56 -10.21 -15.74 0.40
CA GLU A 56 -10.13 -16.74 -0.67
C GLU A 56 -9.89 -16.10 -2.03
N ALA A 57 -10.22 -14.82 -2.15
CA ALA A 57 -9.99 -14.07 -3.38
C ALA A 57 -8.69 -13.25 -3.32
N PHE A 58 -7.80 -13.58 -2.40
CA PHE A 58 -6.56 -12.84 -2.24
C PHE A 58 -5.74 -12.84 -3.53
N ASP A 59 -5.35 -11.65 -3.96
CA ASP A 59 -4.49 -11.44 -5.11
C ASP A 59 -3.48 -10.39 -4.74
N ILE A 60 -2.22 -10.76 -4.70
CA ILE A 60 -1.15 -9.84 -4.32
C ILE A 60 -1.10 -8.62 -5.25
N GLY A 61 -1.56 -8.74 -6.48
CA GLY A 61 -1.64 -7.61 -7.40
C GLY A 61 -2.57 -6.49 -6.96
N HIS A 62 -3.52 -6.77 -6.06
CA HIS A 62 -4.34 -5.73 -5.45
C HIS A 62 -3.63 -4.99 -4.33
N HIS A 63 -2.57 -5.57 -3.81
CA HIS A 63 -1.86 -5.05 -2.63
C HIS A 63 -0.48 -4.47 -2.95
N VAL A 64 0.07 -4.80 -4.11
CA VAL A 64 1.35 -4.26 -4.56
C VAL A 64 1.11 -3.68 -5.94
N THR A 65 1.06 -2.36 -6.03
CA THR A 65 0.65 -1.66 -7.24
C THR A 65 1.71 -0.68 -7.71
N ARG A 66 1.70 -0.42 -9.02
CA ARG A 66 2.58 0.58 -9.61
C ARG A 66 1.93 1.95 -9.52
N GLU A 67 2.70 2.93 -9.09
CA GLU A 67 2.32 4.32 -9.14
C GLU A 67 2.98 5.01 -10.31
N VAL A 68 2.19 5.69 -11.12
CA VAL A 68 2.71 6.56 -12.19
C VAL A 68 2.55 7.98 -11.70
N LEU A 69 3.67 8.63 -11.39
CA LEU A 69 3.67 9.98 -10.86
C LEU A 69 3.49 10.98 -12.00
N ARG A 70 2.47 11.82 -11.88
CA ARG A 70 2.13 12.82 -12.88
C ARG A 70 2.53 14.19 -12.36
N HIS A 71 3.62 14.72 -12.91
CA HIS A 71 4.15 16.01 -12.49
C HIS A 71 3.25 17.15 -12.95
N ARG A 72 3.05 18.10 -12.06
CA ARG A 72 2.43 19.38 -12.40
C ARG A 72 3.52 20.36 -12.76
N HIS A 73 3.13 21.41 -13.49
CA HIS A 73 4.08 22.43 -13.86
C HIS A 73 4.80 23.00 -12.63
N GLY A 74 6.11 23.01 -12.68
CA GLY A 74 6.93 23.54 -11.59
C GLY A 74 7.22 22.57 -10.44
N GLU A 75 6.65 21.37 -10.47
CA GLU A 75 6.93 20.37 -9.42
C GLU A 75 8.24 19.64 -9.68
N THR A 76 9.00 19.41 -8.61
CA THR A 76 10.10 18.47 -8.65
C THR A 76 9.52 17.04 -8.53
N ALA A 77 10.36 16.03 -8.82
CA ALA A 77 9.95 14.64 -8.64
C ALA A 77 9.53 14.38 -7.20
N LEU A 78 10.27 14.92 -6.24
CA LEU A 78 9.95 14.74 -4.82
C LEU A 78 8.64 15.43 -4.45
N ASP A 79 8.38 16.63 -4.99
CA ASP A 79 7.12 17.34 -4.74
C ASP A 79 5.93 16.52 -5.21
N THR A 80 6.03 15.94 -6.41
CA THR A 80 4.99 15.09 -6.97
C THR A 80 4.74 13.87 -6.09
N PHE A 81 5.81 13.23 -5.64
CA PHE A 81 5.71 12.08 -4.76
C PHE A 81 5.04 12.44 -3.43
N LYS A 82 5.45 13.54 -2.81
CA LYS A 82 4.86 13.99 -1.55
C LYS A 82 3.37 14.28 -1.70
N ARG A 83 2.98 14.88 -2.82
CA ARG A 83 1.57 15.14 -3.09
C ARG A 83 0.79 13.82 -3.20
N ARG A 84 1.38 12.81 -3.85
CA ARG A 84 0.73 11.50 -3.97
C ARG A 84 0.61 10.80 -2.62
N VAL A 85 1.62 10.91 -1.77
CA VAL A 85 1.55 10.39 -0.39
C VAL A 85 0.37 11.00 0.34
N ALA A 86 0.19 12.32 0.24
CA ALA A 86 -0.91 13.01 0.90
C ALA A 86 -2.27 12.55 0.35
N GLU A 87 -2.38 12.35 -0.95
CA GLU A 87 -3.61 11.85 -1.56
C GLU A 87 -3.97 10.45 -1.05
N LEU A 88 -2.99 9.56 -1.02
CA LEU A 88 -3.20 8.19 -0.56
C LEU A 88 -3.50 8.13 0.94
N ALA A 89 -2.96 9.05 1.71
CA ALA A 89 -3.22 9.10 3.14
C ALA A 89 -4.68 9.38 3.48
N THR A 90 -5.42 9.97 2.55
CA THR A 90 -6.84 10.27 2.74
C THR A 90 -7.78 9.23 2.15
N GLN A 91 -7.23 8.25 1.44
CA GLN A 91 -8.04 7.20 0.83
C GLN A 91 -8.10 5.98 1.76
N PRO A 92 -9.29 5.51 2.13
CA PRO A 92 -9.38 4.33 2.99
C PRO A 92 -8.94 3.08 2.25
N LEU A 93 -8.44 2.11 3.02
CA LEU A 93 -8.19 0.79 2.50
C LEU A 93 -9.51 0.06 2.33
N ASP A 94 -9.58 -0.86 1.35
CA ASP A 94 -10.79 -1.64 1.11
C ASP A 94 -11.00 -2.61 2.29
N PRO A 95 -12.09 -2.46 3.05
CA PRO A 95 -12.32 -3.32 4.22
C PRO A 95 -12.72 -4.75 3.87
N SER A 96 -13.03 -5.02 2.60
CA SER A 96 -13.38 -6.38 2.15
C SER A 96 -12.14 -7.21 1.80
N ARG A 97 -10.96 -6.67 1.97
CA ARG A 97 -9.68 -7.33 1.70
C ARG A 97 -8.74 -7.15 2.89
N PRO A 98 -7.63 -7.89 2.93
CA PRO A 98 -6.57 -7.60 3.90
C PRO A 98 -6.18 -6.13 3.83
N ARG A 99 -6.00 -5.50 4.99
CA ARG A 99 -5.89 -4.03 5.07
C ARG A 99 -4.45 -3.57 5.01
N TRP A 100 -3.84 -3.75 3.84
CA TRP A 100 -2.51 -3.26 3.57
C TRP A 100 -2.30 -3.07 2.07
N GLN A 101 -1.49 -2.09 1.71
CA GLN A 101 -1.10 -1.87 0.32
C GLN A 101 0.29 -1.27 0.25
N PHE A 102 1.03 -1.68 -0.77
CA PHE A 102 2.29 -1.06 -1.16
C PHE A 102 2.13 -0.47 -2.55
N HIS A 103 2.60 0.75 -2.71
CA HIS A 103 2.55 1.47 -3.98
C HIS A 103 3.98 1.82 -4.37
N LEU A 104 4.41 1.42 -5.57
CA LEU A 104 5.78 1.63 -6.04
C LEU A 104 5.81 2.52 -7.26
N ALA A 105 6.49 3.66 -7.15
CA ALA A 105 6.93 4.43 -8.30
C ALA A 105 8.33 3.92 -8.65
N GLU A 106 8.43 3.16 -9.71
CA GLU A 106 9.70 2.50 -10.07
C GLU A 106 10.80 3.50 -10.39
N ASP A 107 10.42 4.65 -10.93
CA ASP A 107 11.38 5.68 -11.31
C ASP A 107 10.90 7.03 -10.76
N LEU A 108 11.58 7.52 -9.73
CA LEU A 108 11.29 8.83 -9.17
C LEU A 108 12.03 9.95 -9.93
N ASP A 109 13.34 9.78 -10.09
CA ASP A 109 14.22 10.83 -10.61
C ASP A 109 15.33 10.27 -11.50
N GLY A 110 15.19 9.06 -11.99
CA GLY A 110 16.20 8.40 -12.82
C GLY A 110 17.17 7.53 -12.02
N ALA A 111 17.27 7.74 -10.71
CA ALA A 111 18.23 7.03 -9.84
C ALA A 111 17.56 6.25 -8.74
N GLN A 112 16.36 6.65 -8.33
CA GLN A 112 15.67 6.08 -7.18
C GLN A 112 14.27 5.62 -7.51
N SER A 113 13.79 4.63 -6.77
CA SER A 113 12.37 4.29 -6.69
C SER A 113 11.78 4.93 -5.44
N ALA A 114 10.48 5.11 -5.43
CA ALA A 114 9.77 5.63 -4.25
C ALA A 114 8.63 4.68 -3.92
N MET A 115 8.51 4.32 -2.65
CA MET A 115 7.50 3.37 -2.20
C MET A 115 6.64 3.99 -1.11
N ILE A 116 5.33 3.73 -1.19
CA ILE A 116 4.38 4.14 -0.16
C ILE A 116 3.76 2.86 0.41
N CYS A 117 3.71 2.77 1.72
CA CYS A 117 3.07 1.66 2.42
C CYS A 117 1.88 2.20 3.21
N ARG A 118 0.74 1.53 3.08
CA ARG A 118 -0.44 1.83 3.89
C ARG A 118 -0.86 0.55 4.60
N ILE A 119 -1.03 0.66 5.89
CA ILE A 119 -1.45 -0.48 6.72
C ILE A 119 -2.59 -0.07 7.63
#